data_b274e35295248121ddb274ab9c3d8fc2
#
_entry.id   b274e35295248121ddb274ab9c3d8fc2
#
_cell.length_a   1.000
_cell.length_b   1.000
_cell.length_c   1.000
_cell.angle_alpha   90.00
_cell.angle_beta   90.00
_cell.angle_gamma   90.00
#
_symmetry.space_group_name_H-M   'P 1'
#
loop_
_entity.id
_entity.type
_entity.pdbx_description
1 polymer ?
#
loop_
_entity_poly.entity_id
_entity_poly.type
_entity_poly.pdbx_seq_one_letter_code
_entity_poly.pdbx_strand_id
1 'polypeptide(L)'
;MKKEKIIKLFITLLTSIVIVFSILFYQNSIHENELEKFSYKKYLHEFGFSKTENPTEEEIQNSDKYFKLLDKATYEKNKENYTEAENIYMEAVKYNILGYQEIGRMYLEDIENTGKAIEYFEKAYDKGDINAAFWLGKSYEKLNDENMKRKWYEKGALNGDTDSEIYFGRLLYLENKKDEAEKWFRKALINSKNAIAIYNLMIINYEKGNIKEVKKLQKQLHEKGVEEMDDDMLGKVKYMTGNKKQQHIFVYLNNADNFIEKKQYLEAEKEYIKAIKYDKKINYYLAELYRIYLKDIEKSAELHEEATRVGEKKAFALLGDIYLNQGETKEAIKWYKEGAKKGESNSQYRIGRILQLSGEIKEAFKYYNKSAKQKNIYGIIRVIEYYYVNKNYREEKKWIYKVFNENNILELNKKRKFILLNRLKEIEENN
;
A
#
# COMPACT_ATOMS: atom_id res chain seq x y z
N MET A 1 31.50 -5.28 -11.26
CA MET A 1 30.50 -6.16 -10.60
C MET A 1 29.37 -5.40 -9.89
N LYS A 2 29.61 -4.45 -8.99
CA LYS A 2 28.53 -3.64 -8.38
C LYS A 2 27.84 -2.70 -9.40
N LYS A 3 28.58 -2.07 -10.32
CA LYS A 3 28.00 -1.21 -11.37
C LYS A 3 27.18 -1.99 -12.40
N GLU A 4 27.57 -3.17 -12.79
CA GLU A 4 26.81 -3.99 -13.75
C GLU A 4 25.54 -4.60 -13.17
N LYS A 5 25.51 -4.96 -11.87
CA LYS A 5 24.29 -5.40 -11.20
C LYS A 5 23.29 -4.25 -11.01
N ILE A 6 23.78 -3.04 -10.77
CA ILE A 6 22.94 -1.83 -10.70
C ILE A 6 22.37 -1.50 -12.08
N ILE A 7 23.18 -1.65 -13.14
CA ILE A 7 22.73 -1.41 -14.52
C ILE A 7 21.72 -2.48 -14.98
N LYS A 8 21.89 -3.75 -14.61
CA LYS A 8 20.89 -4.82 -14.91
C LYS A 8 19.61 -4.70 -14.09
N LEU A 9 19.69 -4.31 -12.82
CA LEU A 9 18.49 -3.97 -12.03
C LEU A 9 17.79 -2.71 -12.56
N PHE A 10 18.58 -1.75 -13.02
CA PHE A 10 18.13 -0.53 -13.69
C PHE A 10 17.40 -0.83 -15.01
N ILE A 11 17.91 -1.75 -15.81
CA ILE A 11 17.30 -2.17 -17.09
C ILE A 11 16.01 -2.98 -16.85
N THR A 12 15.94 -3.81 -15.82
CA THR A 12 14.76 -4.66 -15.53
C THR A 12 13.62 -3.88 -14.86
N LEU A 13 13.93 -2.84 -14.12
CA LEU A 13 12.94 -1.91 -13.57
C LEU A 13 12.60 -0.78 -14.55
N LEU A 14 13.59 -0.28 -15.31
CA LEU A 14 13.33 0.60 -16.45
C LEU A 14 12.41 -0.09 -17.45
N THR A 15 12.47 -1.41 -17.63
CA THR A 15 11.53 -2.08 -18.51
C THR A 15 10.09 -1.98 -18.06
N SER A 16 9.75 -1.89 -16.81
CA SER A 16 8.38 -1.59 -16.38
C SER A 16 7.99 -0.10 -16.52
N ILE A 17 8.97 0.79 -16.60
CA ILE A 17 8.80 2.26 -16.63
C ILE A 17 9.12 2.83 -18.00
N VAL A 18 10.22 2.42 -18.59
CA VAL A 18 10.63 2.66 -19.99
C VAL A 18 9.50 2.30 -20.92
N ILE A 19 8.64 1.44 -20.50
CA ILE A 19 7.49 0.91 -21.18
C ILE A 19 6.40 1.93 -21.46
N VAL A 20 6.16 2.76 -20.52
CA VAL A 20 5.25 3.90 -20.69
C VAL A 20 5.98 5.03 -21.42
N PHE A 21 7.31 5.11 -21.25
CA PHE A 21 8.15 6.09 -21.91
C PHE A 21 8.36 5.83 -23.38
N SER A 22 8.39 4.59 -23.74
CA SER A 22 8.77 4.18 -25.06
C SER A 22 7.75 4.41 -26.12
N ILE A 23 6.52 4.56 -25.75
CA ILE A 23 5.47 4.97 -26.69
C ILE A 23 5.76 6.34 -27.28
N LEU A 24 6.61 7.09 -26.63
CA LEU A 24 6.80 8.51 -26.89
C LEU A 24 8.11 8.88 -27.54
N PHE A 25 9.14 8.08 -27.37
CA PHE A 25 10.41 8.24 -28.10
C PHE A 25 10.34 7.70 -29.53
N TYR A 26 9.15 7.33 -30.00
CA TYR A 26 8.94 6.60 -31.23
C TYR A 26 9.28 7.34 -32.52
N GLN A 27 9.66 8.60 -32.52
CA GLN A 27 9.89 9.31 -33.74
C GLN A 27 11.32 9.26 -34.30
N ASN A 28 12.33 8.72 -33.58
CA ASN A 28 13.72 8.83 -34.03
C ASN A 28 14.63 7.59 -34.04
N SER A 29 14.19 6.37 -33.67
CA SER A 29 15.03 5.18 -33.98
C SER A 29 14.27 3.84 -33.94
N ILE A 30 14.44 3.04 -34.97
CA ILE A 30 13.68 1.78 -35.18
C ILE A 30 14.14 0.65 -34.25
N HIS A 31 15.36 0.66 -33.71
CA HIS A 31 15.91 -0.42 -32.89
C HIS A 31 15.60 -0.28 -31.38
N GLU A 32 15.46 0.92 -30.86
CA GLU A 32 15.00 1.18 -29.50
C GLU A 32 13.49 0.90 -29.37
N ASN A 33 12.74 1.11 -30.42
CA ASN A 33 11.29 0.93 -30.50
C ASN A 33 10.77 -0.48 -30.17
N GLU A 34 11.51 -1.54 -30.49
CA GLU A 34 11.03 -2.93 -30.28
C GLU A 34 11.11 -3.37 -28.81
N LEU A 35 12.19 -3.04 -28.15
CA LEU A 35 12.38 -3.33 -26.72
C LEU A 35 11.39 -2.53 -25.86
N GLU A 36 11.11 -1.31 -26.26
CA GLU A 36 10.22 -0.38 -25.64
C GLU A 36 8.75 -0.78 -25.80
N LYS A 37 8.31 -1.11 -27.02
CA LYS A 37 6.98 -1.68 -27.29
C LYS A 37 6.74 -3.00 -26.56
N PHE A 38 7.75 -3.86 -26.52
CA PHE A 38 7.67 -5.14 -25.82
C PHE A 38 7.38 -4.95 -24.33
N SER A 39 7.98 -3.99 -23.74
CA SER A 39 7.93 -3.69 -22.35
C SER A 39 6.56 -3.11 -21.94
N TYR A 40 6.02 -2.11 -22.66
CA TYR A 40 4.67 -1.58 -22.46
C TYR A 40 3.60 -2.65 -22.65
N LYS A 41 3.74 -3.47 -23.65
CA LYS A 41 2.86 -4.60 -23.91
C LYS A 41 2.80 -5.54 -22.70
N LYS A 42 3.93 -5.86 -22.12
CA LYS A 42 4.01 -6.65 -20.90
C LYS A 42 3.31 -5.97 -19.71
N TYR A 43 3.50 -4.66 -19.54
CA TYR A 43 2.82 -3.87 -18.52
C TYR A 43 1.31 -3.88 -18.69
N LEU A 44 0.80 -3.69 -19.91
CA LEU A 44 -0.63 -3.77 -20.19
C LEU A 44 -1.20 -5.14 -19.84
N HIS A 45 -0.44 -6.22 -20.09
CA HIS A 45 -0.81 -7.57 -19.71
C HIS A 45 -0.78 -7.77 -18.18
N GLU A 46 0.31 -7.38 -17.51
CA GLU A 46 0.46 -7.49 -16.05
C GLU A 46 -0.62 -6.72 -15.27
N PHE A 47 -1.15 -5.63 -15.84
CA PHE A 47 -2.22 -4.84 -15.23
C PHE A 47 -3.63 -5.19 -15.76
N GLY A 48 -3.76 -6.26 -16.53
CA GLY A 48 -5.05 -6.74 -17.03
C GLY A 48 -5.68 -5.87 -18.13
N PHE A 49 -4.89 -5.05 -18.82
CA PHE A 49 -5.34 -4.25 -19.97
C PHE A 49 -5.22 -4.97 -21.30
N SER A 50 -4.46 -6.05 -21.35
CA SER A 50 -4.36 -6.96 -22.48
C SER A 50 -4.49 -8.40 -22.04
N LYS A 51 -5.07 -9.24 -22.90
CA LYS A 51 -5.15 -10.69 -22.71
C LYS A 51 -3.83 -11.40 -23.02
N THR A 52 -2.89 -10.73 -23.65
CA THR A 52 -1.61 -11.27 -24.07
C THR A 52 -0.46 -10.33 -23.76
N GLU A 53 0.77 -10.86 -23.70
CA GLU A 53 2.00 -10.04 -23.56
C GLU A 53 2.27 -9.13 -24.77
N ASN A 54 1.56 -9.32 -25.88
CA ASN A 54 1.67 -8.55 -27.11
C ASN A 54 0.34 -7.89 -27.48
N PRO A 55 -0.08 -6.80 -26.79
CA PRO A 55 -1.32 -6.10 -27.07
C PRO A 55 -1.35 -5.50 -28.47
N THR A 56 -2.56 -5.48 -29.04
CA THR A 56 -2.84 -4.80 -30.31
C THR A 56 -2.81 -3.27 -30.12
N GLU A 57 -2.72 -2.54 -31.23
CA GLU A 57 -2.82 -1.05 -31.21
C GLU A 57 -4.20 -0.61 -30.62
N GLU A 58 -5.25 -1.36 -30.87
CA GLU A 58 -6.57 -1.08 -30.32
C GLU A 58 -6.60 -1.24 -28.79
N GLU A 59 -6.00 -2.30 -28.24
CA GLU A 59 -5.88 -2.52 -26.80
C GLU A 59 -5.06 -1.40 -26.14
N ILE A 60 -3.99 -0.93 -26.81
CA ILE A 60 -3.19 0.19 -26.34
C ILE A 60 -4.01 1.49 -26.30
N GLN A 61 -4.73 1.81 -27.38
CA GLN A 61 -5.59 3.00 -27.44
C GLN A 61 -6.73 2.95 -26.42
N ASN A 62 -7.32 1.78 -26.22
CA ASN A 62 -8.37 1.58 -25.20
C ASN A 62 -7.83 1.79 -23.78
N SER A 63 -6.61 1.33 -23.50
CA SER A 63 -5.93 1.58 -22.22
C SER A 63 -5.71 3.07 -21.97
N ASP A 64 -5.25 3.81 -22.97
CA ASP A 64 -5.06 5.26 -22.88
C ASP A 64 -6.37 6.01 -22.61
N LYS A 65 -7.45 5.62 -23.29
CA LYS A 65 -8.79 6.19 -23.06
C LYS A 65 -9.29 5.85 -21.65
N TYR A 66 -9.13 4.60 -21.23
CA TYR A 66 -9.50 4.17 -19.90
C TYR A 66 -8.79 5.01 -18.82
N PHE A 67 -7.47 5.16 -18.90
CA PHE A 67 -6.72 5.93 -17.89
C PHE A 67 -7.09 7.42 -17.87
N LYS A 68 -7.33 8.05 -19.03
CA LYS A 68 -7.80 9.44 -19.10
C LYS A 68 -9.15 9.62 -18.41
N LEU A 69 -10.08 8.68 -18.62
CA LEU A 69 -11.37 8.69 -17.94
C LEU A 69 -11.23 8.42 -16.44
N LEU A 70 -10.35 7.49 -16.06
CA LEU A 70 -10.05 7.21 -14.66
C LEU A 70 -9.53 8.45 -13.92
N ASP A 71 -8.66 9.24 -14.55
CA ASP A 71 -8.16 10.49 -13.98
C ASP A 71 -9.27 11.53 -13.80
N LYS A 72 -10.11 11.69 -14.82
CA LYS A 72 -11.25 12.61 -14.76
C LYS A 72 -12.25 12.18 -13.68
N ALA A 73 -12.62 10.91 -13.62
CA ALA A 73 -13.51 10.37 -12.60
C ALA A 73 -12.96 10.57 -11.17
N THR A 74 -11.67 10.32 -10.99
CA THR A 74 -11.05 10.49 -9.68
C THR A 74 -10.94 11.97 -9.28
N TYR A 75 -10.77 12.88 -10.24
CA TYR A 75 -10.83 14.31 -9.96
C TYR A 75 -12.22 14.73 -9.43
N GLU A 76 -13.29 14.27 -10.07
CA GLU A 76 -14.65 14.52 -9.60
C GLU A 76 -14.95 13.83 -8.26
N LYS A 77 -14.48 12.59 -8.07
CA LYS A 77 -14.56 11.88 -6.78
C LYS A 77 -13.90 12.68 -5.64
N ASN A 78 -12.71 13.24 -5.89
CA ASN A 78 -11.99 14.04 -4.88
C ASN A 78 -12.68 15.38 -4.54
N LYS A 79 -13.62 15.83 -5.37
CA LYS A 79 -14.51 16.95 -5.11
C LYS A 79 -15.84 16.52 -4.48
N GLU A 80 -15.96 15.25 -4.13
CA GLU A 80 -17.19 14.64 -3.61
C GLU A 80 -18.35 14.68 -4.62
N ASN A 81 -18.06 14.92 -5.91
CA ASN A 81 -19.04 14.85 -7.00
C ASN A 81 -19.18 13.40 -7.48
N TYR A 82 -19.68 12.55 -6.61
CA TYR A 82 -19.73 11.10 -6.80
C TYR A 82 -20.61 10.68 -7.98
N THR A 83 -21.69 11.41 -8.26
CA THR A 83 -22.58 11.10 -9.40
C THR A 83 -21.84 11.28 -10.72
N GLU A 84 -21.11 12.37 -10.89
CA GLU A 84 -20.31 12.60 -12.10
C GLU A 84 -19.14 11.64 -12.19
N ALA A 85 -18.49 11.33 -11.05
CA ALA A 85 -17.42 10.34 -10.99
C ALA A 85 -17.94 8.94 -11.45
N GLU A 86 -19.12 8.51 -10.99
CA GLU A 86 -19.75 7.26 -11.40
C GLU A 86 -20.02 7.24 -12.90
N ASN A 87 -20.59 8.30 -13.46
CA ASN A 87 -20.87 8.43 -14.89
C ASN A 87 -19.58 8.27 -15.73
N ILE A 88 -18.51 8.92 -15.30
CA ILE A 88 -17.22 8.84 -16.01
C ILE A 88 -16.59 7.44 -15.85
N TYR A 89 -16.66 6.81 -14.68
CA TYR A 89 -16.22 5.42 -14.51
C TYR A 89 -17.05 4.46 -15.37
N MET A 90 -18.36 4.67 -15.50
CA MET A 90 -19.21 3.87 -16.40
C MET A 90 -18.82 4.07 -17.87
N GLU A 91 -18.36 5.26 -18.27
CA GLU A 91 -17.77 5.46 -19.59
C GLU A 91 -16.45 4.68 -19.72
N ALA A 92 -15.61 4.68 -18.70
CA ALA A 92 -14.35 3.93 -18.68
C ALA A 92 -14.55 2.41 -18.79
N VAL A 93 -15.66 1.86 -18.27
CA VAL A 93 -16.02 0.43 -18.41
C VAL A 93 -16.07 -0.03 -19.86
N LYS A 94 -16.41 0.86 -20.82
CA LYS A 94 -16.43 0.53 -22.26
C LYS A 94 -15.04 0.13 -22.78
N TYR A 95 -13.98 0.58 -22.13
CA TYR A 95 -12.59 0.34 -22.50
C TYR A 95 -11.93 -0.72 -21.62
N ASN A 96 -12.33 -0.81 -20.34
CA ASN A 96 -11.84 -1.83 -19.42
C ASN A 96 -12.85 -2.11 -18.30
N ILE A 97 -13.15 -3.40 -18.07
CA ILE A 97 -14.09 -3.86 -17.05
C ILE A 97 -13.70 -3.46 -15.62
N LEU A 98 -12.43 -3.16 -15.38
CA LEU A 98 -11.93 -2.67 -14.08
C LEU A 98 -12.62 -1.35 -13.65
N GLY A 99 -13.27 -0.63 -14.57
CA GLY A 99 -14.11 0.51 -14.22
C GLY A 99 -15.21 0.17 -13.21
N TYR A 100 -15.80 -1.03 -13.28
CA TYR A 100 -16.76 -1.50 -12.27
C TYR A 100 -16.12 -1.63 -10.88
N GLN A 101 -14.89 -2.14 -10.81
CA GLN A 101 -14.15 -2.25 -9.55
C GLN A 101 -13.88 -0.87 -8.95
N GLU A 102 -13.52 0.14 -9.75
CA GLU A 102 -13.29 1.50 -9.26
C GLU A 102 -14.59 2.14 -8.73
N ILE A 103 -15.74 1.89 -9.36
CA ILE A 103 -17.04 2.34 -8.83
C ILE A 103 -17.35 1.63 -7.50
N GLY A 104 -17.18 0.30 -7.45
CA GLY A 104 -17.38 -0.48 -6.23
C GLY A 104 -16.52 0.04 -5.07
N ARG A 105 -15.25 0.36 -5.33
CA ARG A 105 -14.35 0.92 -4.33
C ARG A 105 -14.78 2.31 -3.88
N MET A 106 -15.21 3.17 -4.79
CA MET A 106 -15.76 4.49 -4.43
C MET A 106 -16.95 4.36 -3.49
N TYR A 107 -17.88 3.45 -3.77
CA TYR A 107 -19.01 3.21 -2.87
C TYR A 107 -18.62 2.58 -1.54
N LEU A 108 -17.60 1.72 -1.51
CA LEU A 108 -17.14 1.06 -0.28
C LEU A 108 -16.35 1.98 0.64
N GLU A 109 -15.43 2.75 0.04
CA GLU A 109 -14.37 3.49 0.77
C GLU A 109 -14.74 4.97 0.99
N ASP A 110 -15.37 5.63 -0.01
CA ASP A 110 -15.61 7.07 0.01
C ASP A 110 -17.06 7.41 0.42
N ILE A 111 -18.06 6.64 -0.07
CA ILE A 111 -19.50 6.90 0.19
C ILE A 111 -20.03 6.05 1.35
N GLU A 112 -19.31 4.99 1.71
CA GLU A 112 -19.69 4.00 2.73
C GLU A 112 -21.01 3.25 2.44
N ASN A 113 -21.42 3.17 1.17
CA ASN A 113 -22.57 2.39 0.72
C ASN A 113 -22.15 0.98 0.28
N THR A 114 -22.00 0.09 1.26
CA THR A 114 -21.55 -1.28 1.03
C THR A 114 -22.49 -2.08 0.10
N GLY A 115 -23.80 -1.83 0.13
CA GLY A 115 -24.75 -2.50 -0.74
C GLY A 115 -24.50 -2.21 -2.22
N LYS A 116 -24.35 -0.94 -2.59
CA LYS A 116 -23.98 -0.56 -3.96
C LYS A 116 -22.58 -1.03 -4.35
N ALA A 117 -21.64 -1.03 -3.42
CA ALA A 117 -20.31 -1.57 -3.67
C ALA A 117 -20.37 -3.04 -4.09
N ILE A 118 -21.15 -3.87 -3.39
CA ILE A 118 -21.36 -5.27 -3.71
C ILE A 118 -21.93 -5.42 -5.13
N GLU A 119 -22.96 -4.65 -5.48
CA GLU A 119 -23.56 -4.71 -6.83
C GLU A 119 -22.52 -4.48 -7.95
N TYR A 120 -21.61 -3.52 -7.76
CA TYR A 120 -20.58 -3.22 -8.76
C TYR A 120 -19.46 -4.25 -8.77
N PHE A 121 -19.07 -4.79 -7.63
CA PHE A 121 -18.09 -5.87 -7.58
C PHE A 121 -18.64 -7.18 -8.16
N GLU A 122 -19.92 -7.48 -7.97
CA GLU A 122 -20.59 -8.61 -8.63
C GLU A 122 -20.59 -8.43 -10.15
N LYS A 123 -20.95 -7.23 -10.66
CA LYS A 123 -20.84 -6.92 -12.09
C LYS A 123 -19.42 -7.10 -12.62
N ALA A 124 -18.41 -6.66 -11.88
CA ALA A 124 -17.01 -6.86 -12.25
C ALA A 124 -16.67 -8.35 -12.34
N TYR A 125 -17.03 -9.12 -11.29
CA TYR A 125 -16.78 -10.55 -11.23
C TYR A 125 -17.47 -11.33 -12.36
N ASP A 126 -18.73 -11.04 -12.65
CA ASP A 126 -19.51 -11.67 -13.72
C ASP A 126 -18.97 -11.35 -15.13
N LYS A 127 -18.25 -10.22 -15.25
CA LYS A 127 -17.53 -9.85 -16.49
C LYS A 127 -16.14 -10.44 -16.59
N GLY A 128 -15.72 -11.24 -15.59
CA GLY A 128 -14.44 -11.96 -15.59
C GLY A 128 -13.31 -11.31 -14.81
N ASP A 129 -13.58 -10.24 -14.03
CA ASP A 129 -12.60 -9.70 -13.09
C ASP A 129 -12.57 -10.57 -11.83
N ILE A 130 -11.64 -11.55 -11.81
CA ILE A 130 -11.51 -12.48 -10.68
C ILE A 130 -11.12 -11.76 -9.38
N ASN A 131 -10.41 -10.62 -9.46
CA ASN A 131 -9.97 -9.86 -8.29
C ASN A 131 -11.16 -9.19 -7.58
N ALA A 132 -12.30 -9.04 -8.24
CA ALA A 132 -13.53 -8.54 -7.62
C ALA A 132 -14.03 -9.46 -6.49
N ALA A 133 -13.64 -10.75 -6.48
CA ALA A 133 -13.97 -11.68 -5.40
C ALA A 133 -13.35 -11.25 -4.05
N PHE A 134 -12.11 -10.74 -4.07
CA PHE A 134 -11.48 -10.17 -2.88
C PHE A 134 -12.28 -8.98 -2.34
N TRP A 135 -12.70 -8.05 -3.20
CA TRP A 135 -13.48 -6.88 -2.80
C TRP A 135 -14.89 -7.24 -2.30
N LEU A 136 -15.50 -8.28 -2.85
CA LEU A 136 -16.74 -8.85 -2.32
C LEU A 136 -16.52 -9.41 -0.91
N GLY A 137 -15.46 -10.18 -0.71
CA GLY A 137 -15.09 -10.66 0.63
C GLY A 137 -14.90 -9.50 1.61
N LYS A 138 -14.20 -8.43 1.23
CA LYS A 138 -14.03 -7.21 2.02
C LYS A 138 -15.35 -6.49 2.33
N SER A 139 -16.26 -6.44 1.35
CA SER A 139 -17.57 -5.83 1.53
C SER A 139 -18.41 -6.58 2.56
N TYR A 140 -18.43 -7.91 2.50
CA TYR A 140 -19.13 -8.74 3.48
C TYR A 140 -18.45 -8.73 4.86
N GLU A 141 -17.12 -8.55 4.92
CA GLU A 141 -16.40 -8.29 6.18
C GLU A 141 -16.91 -7.00 6.84
N LYS A 142 -17.12 -5.93 6.07
CA LYS A 142 -17.70 -4.65 6.56
C LYS A 142 -19.16 -4.81 7.05
N LEU A 143 -19.93 -5.71 6.43
CA LEU A 143 -21.29 -6.05 6.85
C LEU A 143 -21.33 -7.05 8.03
N ASN A 144 -20.21 -7.56 8.49
CA ASN A 144 -20.08 -8.63 9.48
C ASN A 144 -20.76 -9.95 9.07
N ASP A 145 -20.91 -10.22 7.77
CA ASP A 145 -21.39 -11.49 7.24
C ASP A 145 -20.21 -12.45 7.02
N GLU A 146 -19.89 -13.21 8.06
CA GLU A 146 -18.74 -14.15 8.06
C GLU A 146 -18.93 -15.28 7.02
N ASN A 147 -20.18 -15.69 6.74
CA ASN A 147 -20.45 -16.75 5.76
C ASN A 147 -20.17 -16.29 4.33
N MET A 148 -20.69 -15.12 3.96
CA MET A 148 -20.48 -14.58 2.63
C MET A 148 -19.04 -14.11 2.44
N LYS A 149 -18.40 -13.51 3.46
CA LYS A 149 -16.98 -13.18 3.47
C LYS A 149 -16.14 -14.41 3.12
N ARG A 150 -16.34 -15.52 3.85
CA ARG A 150 -15.62 -16.77 3.61
C ARG A 150 -15.85 -17.29 2.20
N LYS A 151 -17.12 -17.35 1.78
CA LYS A 151 -17.50 -17.85 0.45
C LYS A 151 -16.79 -17.11 -0.67
N TRP A 152 -16.70 -15.78 -0.58
CA TRP A 152 -16.07 -14.98 -1.63
C TRP A 152 -14.55 -15.07 -1.62
N TYR A 153 -13.90 -15.07 -0.46
CA TYR A 153 -12.44 -15.31 -0.40
C TYR A 153 -12.09 -16.71 -0.92
N GLU A 154 -12.86 -17.74 -0.55
CA GLU A 154 -12.65 -19.10 -1.08
C GLU A 154 -12.83 -19.16 -2.59
N LYS A 155 -13.91 -18.55 -3.11
CA LYS A 155 -14.19 -18.49 -4.55
C LYS A 155 -13.09 -17.78 -5.33
N GLY A 156 -12.60 -16.64 -4.85
CA GLY A 156 -11.47 -15.94 -5.45
C GLY A 156 -10.18 -16.75 -5.40
N ALA A 157 -9.88 -17.35 -4.25
CA ALA A 157 -8.70 -18.21 -4.08
C ALA A 157 -8.69 -19.43 -5.01
N LEU A 158 -9.83 -20.07 -5.20
CA LEU A 158 -9.98 -21.19 -6.14
C LEU A 158 -9.74 -20.74 -7.60
N ASN A 159 -10.13 -19.52 -7.94
CA ASN A 159 -9.94 -18.94 -9.27
C ASN A 159 -8.57 -18.27 -9.48
N GLY A 160 -7.68 -18.31 -8.47
CA GLY A 160 -6.29 -17.86 -8.59
C GLY A 160 -6.10 -16.36 -8.30
N ASP A 161 -7.06 -15.70 -7.65
CA ASP A 161 -6.85 -14.35 -7.11
C ASP A 161 -5.94 -14.42 -5.89
N THR A 162 -4.76 -13.82 -5.98
CA THR A 162 -3.72 -13.90 -4.95
C THR A 162 -4.15 -13.26 -3.62
N ASP A 163 -4.85 -12.15 -3.67
CA ASP A 163 -5.33 -11.49 -2.45
C ASP A 163 -6.35 -12.38 -1.73
N SER A 164 -7.28 -12.99 -2.48
CA SER A 164 -8.21 -13.98 -1.94
C SER A 164 -7.51 -15.21 -1.39
N GLU A 165 -6.43 -15.72 -2.04
CA GLU A 165 -5.62 -16.84 -1.53
C GLU A 165 -5.03 -16.51 -0.15
N ILE A 166 -4.52 -15.30 0.03
CA ILE A 166 -3.96 -14.84 1.30
C ILE A 166 -5.05 -14.71 2.36
N TYR A 167 -6.17 -14.05 2.05
CA TYR A 167 -7.22 -13.82 3.03
C TYR A 167 -7.96 -15.11 3.39
N PHE A 168 -8.19 -16.01 2.44
CA PHE A 168 -8.73 -17.34 2.73
C PHE A 168 -7.75 -18.17 3.57
N GLY A 169 -6.46 -18.14 3.27
CA GLY A 169 -5.42 -18.74 4.10
C GLY A 169 -5.43 -18.22 5.54
N ARG A 170 -5.63 -16.89 5.73
CA ARG A 170 -5.76 -16.31 7.07
C ARG A 170 -7.01 -16.79 7.80
N LEU A 171 -8.17 -16.91 7.13
CA LEU A 171 -9.37 -17.48 7.76
C LEU A 171 -9.11 -18.91 8.25
N LEU A 172 -8.47 -19.73 7.43
CA LEU A 172 -8.11 -21.11 7.81
C LEU A 172 -7.12 -21.16 9.00
N TYR A 173 -6.15 -20.23 9.01
CA TYR A 173 -5.22 -20.11 10.15
C TYR A 173 -5.96 -19.76 11.45
N LEU A 174 -6.91 -18.81 11.43
CA LEU A 174 -7.72 -18.44 12.58
C LEU A 174 -8.65 -19.54 13.06
N GLU A 175 -9.04 -20.47 12.18
CA GLU A 175 -9.78 -21.69 12.47
C GLU A 175 -8.87 -22.82 12.99
N ASN A 176 -7.58 -22.54 13.20
CA ASN A 176 -6.56 -23.52 13.59
C ASN A 176 -6.26 -24.61 12.52
N LYS A 177 -6.65 -24.40 11.27
CA LYS A 177 -6.37 -25.28 10.13
C LYS A 177 -5.04 -24.89 9.47
N LYS A 178 -3.96 -24.94 10.26
CA LYS A 178 -2.64 -24.40 9.88
C LYS A 178 -2.03 -25.02 8.63
N ASP A 179 -2.24 -26.33 8.42
CA ASP A 179 -1.67 -27.04 7.27
C ASP A 179 -2.40 -26.67 5.97
N GLU A 180 -3.70 -26.41 6.03
CA GLU A 180 -4.46 -25.91 4.87
C GLU A 180 -4.10 -24.45 4.59
N ALA A 181 -4.00 -23.61 5.60
CA ALA A 181 -3.56 -22.24 5.49
C ALA A 181 -2.18 -22.14 4.82
N GLU A 182 -1.23 -22.99 5.25
CA GLU A 182 0.11 -23.04 4.67
C GLU A 182 0.08 -23.34 3.17
N LYS A 183 -0.79 -24.25 2.71
CA LYS A 183 -0.94 -24.56 1.28
C LYS A 183 -1.38 -23.33 0.48
N TRP A 184 -2.34 -22.56 0.99
CA TRP A 184 -2.83 -21.36 0.33
C TRP A 184 -1.78 -20.25 0.29
N PHE A 185 -1.04 -20.01 1.37
CA PHE A 185 0.05 -19.04 1.35
C PHE A 185 1.20 -19.45 0.42
N ARG A 186 1.51 -20.75 0.31
CA ARG A 186 2.48 -21.25 -0.67
C ARG A 186 1.99 -21.07 -2.10
N LYS A 187 0.69 -21.27 -2.37
CA LYS A 187 0.08 -21.02 -3.68
C LYS A 187 0.16 -19.54 -4.06
N ALA A 188 -0.21 -18.63 -3.15
CA ALA A 188 -0.07 -17.20 -3.34
C ALA A 188 1.38 -16.79 -3.63
N LEU A 189 2.36 -17.45 -3.01
CA LEU A 189 3.79 -17.20 -3.23
C LEU A 189 4.29 -17.66 -4.61
N ILE A 190 3.65 -18.64 -5.23
CA ILE A 190 3.98 -19.09 -6.60
C ILE A 190 3.47 -18.05 -7.61
N ASN A 191 2.24 -17.58 -7.43
CA ASN A 191 1.56 -16.68 -8.35
C ASN A 191 2.08 -15.25 -8.27
N SER A 192 2.43 -14.80 -7.07
CA SER A 192 3.01 -13.48 -6.84
C SER A 192 4.05 -13.58 -5.73
N LYS A 193 5.17 -12.96 -5.86
CA LYS A 193 6.20 -12.94 -4.81
C LYS A 193 5.78 -12.08 -3.60
N ASN A 194 4.55 -12.27 -3.10
CA ASN A 194 3.89 -11.43 -2.12
C ASN A 194 4.53 -11.55 -0.73
N ALA A 195 4.95 -10.44 -0.15
CA ALA A 195 5.59 -10.37 1.16
C ALA A 195 4.66 -10.79 2.30
N ILE A 196 3.35 -10.51 2.18
CA ILE A 196 2.33 -10.90 3.18
C ILE A 196 2.20 -12.43 3.23
N ALA A 197 2.25 -13.11 2.08
CA ALA A 197 2.24 -14.58 2.04
C ALA A 197 3.49 -15.15 2.73
N ILE A 198 4.69 -14.59 2.49
CA ILE A 198 5.93 -14.99 3.17
C ILE A 198 5.80 -14.79 4.68
N TYR A 199 5.28 -13.65 5.12
CA TYR A 199 5.11 -13.33 6.53
C TYR A 199 4.17 -14.33 7.23
N ASN A 200 3.02 -14.65 6.64
CA ASN A 200 2.10 -15.64 7.19
C ASN A 200 2.73 -17.06 7.24
N LEU A 201 3.52 -17.43 6.24
CA LEU A 201 4.31 -18.69 6.27
C LEU A 201 5.36 -18.68 7.40
N MET A 202 5.99 -17.54 7.65
CA MET A 202 6.93 -17.40 8.78
C MET A 202 6.21 -17.63 10.12
N ILE A 203 5.01 -17.05 10.30
CA ILE A 203 4.20 -17.24 11.53
C ILE A 203 3.91 -18.73 11.74
N ILE A 204 3.36 -19.42 10.73
CA ILE A 204 3.02 -20.84 10.84
C ILE A 204 4.25 -21.68 11.16
N ASN A 205 5.37 -21.44 10.47
CA ASN A 205 6.60 -22.20 10.71
C ASN A 205 7.23 -21.89 12.07
N TYR A 206 7.12 -20.66 12.56
CA TYR A 206 7.54 -20.29 13.91
C TYR A 206 6.74 -21.08 14.97
N GLU A 207 5.42 -21.12 14.84
CA GLU A 207 4.54 -21.86 15.77
C GLU A 207 4.74 -23.37 15.72
N LYS A 208 5.13 -23.93 14.55
CA LYS A 208 5.55 -25.32 14.39
C LYS A 208 6.97 -25.59 14.93
N GLY A 209 7.69 -24.57 15.41
CA GLY A 209 9.08 -24.71 15.86
C GLY A 209 10.10 -24.90 14.72
N ASN A 210 9.69 -24.71 13.47
CA ASN A 210 10.53 -24.87 12.29
C ASN A 210 11.39 -23.62 12.02
N ILE A 211 12.30 -23.30 12.93
CA ILE A 211 13.13 -22.09 12.87
C ILE A 211 14.03 -22.04 11.63
N LYS A 212 14.41 -23.21 11.09
CA LYS A 212 15.20 -23.26 9.85
C LYS A 212 14.42 -22.68 8.66
N GLU A 213 13.16 -23.04 8.51
CA GLU A 213 12.29 -22.50 7.44
C GLU A 213 11.97 -21.01 7.67
N VAL A 214 11.75 -20.58 8.92
CA VAL A 214 11.58 -19.16 9.27
C VAL A 214 12.76 -18.32 8.76
N LYS A 215 14.00 -18.76 9.03
CA LYS A 215 15.21 -18.05 8.56
C LYS A 215 15.32 -18.03 7.04
N LYS A 216 14.94 -19.14 6.38
CA LYS A 216 14.93 -19.20 4.91
C LYS A 216 13.91 -18.23 4.31
N LEU A 217 12.70 -18.21 4.85
CA LEU A 217 11.64 -17.27 4.45
C LEU A 217 12.04 -15.82 4.73
N GLN A 218 12.68 -15.53 5.86
CA GLN A 218 13.24 -14.22 6.17
C GLN A 218 14.27 -13.78 5.12
N LYS A 219 15.16 -14.70 4.70
CA LYS A 219 16.12 -14.40 3.64
C LYS A 219 15.43 -14.11 2.31
N GLN A 220 14.42 -14.90 1.93
CA GLN A 220 13.60 -14.63 0.74
C GLN A 220 12.92 -13.26 0.81
N LEU A 221 12.41 -12.87 1.97
CA LEU A 221 11.81 -11.57 2.19
C LEU A 221 12.82 -10.44 1.92
N HIS A 222 14.06 -10.56 2.42
CA HIS A 222 15.13 -9.58 2.20
C HIS A 222 15.61 -9.52 0.75
N GLU A 223 15.66 -10.65 0.05
CA GLU A 223 16.09 -10.74 -1.36
C GLU A 223 15.04 -10.17 -2.32
N LYS A 224 13.77 -10.20 -1.93
CA LYS A 224 12.64 -9.71 -2.75
C LYS A 224 12.35 -8.22 -2.54
N GLY A 225 13.02 -7.58 -1.60
CA GLY A 225 12.75 -6.22 -1.17
C GLY A 225 11.74 -6.20 -0.02
N VAL A 226 12.21 -5.80 1.13
CA VAL A 226 11.43 -5.61 2.38
C VAL A 226 10.32 -4.56 2.21
N GLU A 227 10.24 -3.96 1.06
CA GLU A 227 9.49 -2.76 0.72
C GLU A 227 8.00 -3.00 0.49
N GLU A 228 7.59 -4.27 0.36
CA GLU A 228 6.17 -4.66 0.35
C GLU A 228 5.57 -4.84 1.75
N MET A 229 6.40 -4.82 2.78
CA MET A 229 5.95 -4.91 4.17
C MET A 229 5.85 -3.53 4.78
N ASP A 230 4.77 -3.29 5.50
CA ASP A 230 4.71 -2.13 6.36
C ASP A 230 5.72 -2.24 7.51
N ASP A 231 6.03 -1.12 8.10
CA ASP A 231 6.97 -1.03 9.23
C ASP A 231 6.54 -1.86 10.43
N ASP A 232 5.24 -2.17 10.55
CA ASP A 232 4.67 -2.97 11.63
C ASP A 232 5.04 -4.44 11.47
N MET A 233 4.80 -4.99 10.30
CA MET A 233 5.22 -6.36 9.96
C MET A 233 6.73 -6.53 10.10
N LEU A 234 7.52 -5.54 9.65
CA LEU A 234 8.99 -5.56 9.82
C LEU A 234 9.39 -5.58 11.30
N GLY A 235 8.73 -4.79 12.14
CA GLY A 235 8.91 -4.82 13.58
C GLY A 235 8.63 -6.20 14.18
N LYS A 236 7.52 -6.82 13.77
CA LYS A 236 7.14 -8.17 14.21
C LYS A 236 8.11 -9.25 13.73
N VAL A 237 8.59 -9.18 12.49
CA VAL A 237 9.65 -10.09 11.99
C VAL A 237 10.91 -9.99 12.85
N LYS A 238 11.31 -8.77 13.21
CA LYS A 238 12.46 -8.54 14.09
C LYS A 238 12.27 -9.17 15.47
N TYR A 239 11.08 -9.06 16.04
CA TYR A 239 10.77 -9.74 17.31
C TYR A 239 10.75 -11.27 17.16
N MET A 240 10.16 -11.81 16.11
CA MET A 240 10.09 -13.25 15.81
C MET A 240 11.48 -13.88 15.69
N THR A 241 12.41 -13.20 15.03
CA THR A 241 13.75 -13.73 14.73
C THR A 241 14.83 -13.31 15.74
N GLY A 242 14.46 -12.51 16.72
CA GLY A 242 15.35 -11.97 17.74
C GLY A 242 15.65 -12.94 18.89
N ASN A 243 16.12 -12.38 20.00
CA ASN A 243 16.40 -13.16 21.21
C ASN A 243 15.12 -13.64 21.93
N LYS A 244 15.26 -14.47 22.97
CA LYS A 244 14.13 -15.08 23.69
C LYS A 244 13.11 -14.06 24.23
N LYS A 245 13.60 -12.91 24.72
CA LYS A 245 12.74 -11.80 25.17
C LYS A 245 11.91 -11.22 24.01
N GLN A 246 12.55 -11.00 22.86
CA GLN A 246 11.90 -10.50 21.65
C GLN A 246 10.88 -11.50 21.10
N GLN A 247 11.20 -12.79 21.13
CA GLN A 247 10.28 -13.86 20.73
C GLN A 247 9.01 -13.91 21.60
N HIS A 248 9.11 -13.65 22.92
CA HIS A 248 7.94 -13.52 23.78
C HIS A 248 7.06 -12.33 23.35
N ILE A 249 7.66 -11.19 23.04
CA ILE A 249 6.92 -10.04 22.50
C ILE A 249 6.17 -10.42 21.23
N PHE A 250 6.87 -11.09 20.28
CA PHE A 250 6.24 -11.55 19.03
C PHE A 250 5.00 -12.41 19.30
N VAL A 251 5.09 -13.37 20.21
CA VAL A 251 3.95 -14.26 20.56
C VAL A 251 2.75 -13.44 21.04
N TYR A 252 2.95 -12.47 21.93
CA TYR A 252 1.87 -11.63 22.43
C TYR A 252 1.30 -10.73 21.33
N LEU A 253 2.13 -10.15 20.47
CA LEU A 253 1.65 -9.34 19.34
C LEU A 253 0.84 -10.18 18.35
N ASN A 254 1.30 -11.38 18.00
CA ASN A 254 0.58 -12.28 17.10
C ASN A 254 -0.76 -12.74 17.71
N ASN A 255 -0.80 -13.03 19.01
CA ASN A 255 -2.05 -13.34 19.70
C ASN A 255 -3.03 -12.14 19.66
N ALA A 256 -2.52 -10.92 19.92
CA ALA A 256 -3.34 -9.72 19.88
C ALA A 256 -3.94 -9.50 18.47
N ASP A 257 -3.16 -9.65 17.41
CA ASP A 257 -3.65 -9.57 16.02
C ASP A 257 -4.75 -10.61 15.76
N ASN A 258 -4.55 -11.86 16.18
CA ASN A 258 -5.54 -12.92 16.03
C ASN A 258 -6.84 -12.61 16.79
N PHE A 259 -6.76 -12.00 17.98
CA PHE A 259 -7.93 -11.55 18.72
C PHE A 259 -8.62 -10.35 18.04
N ILE A 260 -7.87 -9.42 17.46
CA ILE A 260 -8.43 -8.30 16.69
C ILE A 260 -9.22 -8.81 15.49
N GLU A 261 -8.67 -9.77 14.73
CA GLU A 261 -9.37 -10.38 13.59
C GLU A 261 -10.65 -11.13 13.99
N LYS A 262 -10.67 -11.70 15.21
CA LYS A 262 -11.86 -12.31 15.82
C LYS A 262 -12.78 -11.29 16.49
N LYS A 263 -12.49 -9.99 16.42
CA LYS A 263 -13.22 -8.89 17.07
C LYS A 263 -13.27 -9.00 18.60
N GLN A 264 -12.31 -9.73 19.18
CA GLN A 264 -12.14 -9.95 20.62
C GLN A 264 -11.17 -8.90 21.19
N TYR A 265 -11.54 -7.63 21.13
CA TYR A 265 -10.65 -6.50 21.40
C TYR A 265 -10.13 -6.44 22.84
N LEU A 266 -10.94 -6.87 23.82
CA LEU A 266 -10.51 -6.93 25.22
C LEU A 266 -9.46 -8.03 25.47
N GLU A 267 -9.51 -9.12 24.72
CA GLU A 267 -8.46 -10.15 24.79
C GLU A 267 -7.18 -9.66 24.11
N ALA A 268 -7.30 -8.94 22.99
CA ALA A 268 -6.16 -8.29 22.34
C ALA A 268 -5.46 -7.29 23.28
N GLU A 269 -6.22 -6.49 24.01
CA GLU A 269 -5.71 -5.58 25.05
C GLU A 269 -4.84 -6.31 26.08
N LYS A 270 -5.34 -7.44 26.61
CA LYS A 270 -4.60 -8.24 27.60
C LYS A 270 -3.26 -8.72 27.04
N GLU A 271 -3.21 -9.11 25.78
CA GLU A 271 -1.97 -9.55 25.13
C GLU A 271 -0.99 -8.38 24.96
N TYR A 272 -1.45 -7.20 24.53
CA TYR A 272 -0.59 -6.01 24.46
C TYR A 272 -0.05 -5.62 25.85
N ILE A 273 -0.86 -5.68 26.91
CA ILE A 273 -0.41 -5.41 28.28
C ILE A 273 0.70 -6.39 28.72
N LYS A 274 0.61 -7.68 28.31
CA LYS A 274 1.70 -8.65 28.54
C LYS A 274 2.99 -8.26 27.80
N ALA A 275 2.87 -7.85 26.54
CA ALA A 275 4.00 -7.43 25.70
C ALA A 275 4.68 -6.16 26.23
N ILE A 276 3.93 -5.18 26.71
CA ILE A 276 4.41 -3.91 27.30
C ILE A 276 5.36 -4.14 28.47
N LYS A 277 5.19 -5.22 29.26
CA LYS A 277 6.11 -5.59 30.34
C LYS A 277 7.53 -5.86 29.83
N TYR A 278 7.67 -6.25 28.58
CA TYR A 278 8.96 -6.53 27.93
C TYR A 278 9.49 -5.33 27.16
N ASP A 279 8.61 -4.58 26.49
CA ASP A 279 8.99 -3.39 25.73
C ASP A 279 7.86 -2.34 25.78
N LYS A 280 8.11 -1.23 26.43
CA LYS A 280 7.14 -0.12 26.59
C LYS A 280 6.76 0.56 25.26
N LYS A 281 7.55 0.36 24.18
CA LYS A 281 7.19 0.84 22.84
C LYS A 281 5.90 0.21 22.34
N ILE A 282 5.53 -0.95 22.86
CA ILE A 282 4.26 -1.63 22.52
C ILE A 282 3.03 -0.81 22.94
N ASN A 283 3.15 0.20 23.80
CA ASN A 283 2.09 1.16 24.05
C ASN A 283 1.53 1.79 22.77
N TYR A 284 2.35 1.90 21.73
CA TYR A 284 1.91 2.33 20.39
C TYR A 284 0.80 1.43 19.83
N TYR A 285 0.96 0.11 19.88
CA TYR A 285 -0.04 -0.85 19.37
C TYR A 285 -1.31 -0.85 20.21
N LEU A 286 -1.16 -0.77 21.53
CA LEU A 286 -2.30 -0.66 22.42
C LEU A 286 -3.07 0.66 22.19
N ALA A 287 -2.37 1.76 21.96
CA ALA A 287 -2.98 3.04 21.61
C ALA A 287 -3.81 2.95 20.31
N GLU A 288 -3.28 2.25 19.28
CA GLU A 288 -4.00 2.02 18.03
C GLU A 288 -5.23 1.13 18.21
N LEU A 289 -5.18 0.12 19.10
CA LEU A 289 -6.34 -0.68 19.47
C LEU A 289 -7.46 0.21 20.03
N TYR A 290 -7.12 1.10 20.97
CA TYR A 290 -8.08 2.04 21.55
C TYR A 290 -8.62 3.02 20.51
N ARG A 291 -7.77 3.57 19.65
CA ARG A 291 -8.19 4.53 18.62
C ARG A 291 -9.13 3.91 17.59
N ILE A 292 -8.74 2.74 17.05
CA ILE A 292 -9.40 2.16 15.88
C ILE A 292 -10.63 1.33 16.27
N TYR A 293 -10.53 0.52 17.31
CA TYR A 293 -11.53 -0.50 17.61
C TYR A 293 -12.36 -0.19 18.85
N LEU A 294 -11.72 0.26 19.94
CA LEU A 294 -12.42 0.59 21.19
C LEU A 294 -12.99 2.02 21.18
N LYS A 295 -12.55 2.86 20.25
CA LYS A 295 -13.00 4.26 20.05
C LYS A 295 -12.78 5.17 21.27
N ASP A 296 -11.86 4.82 22.15
CA ASP A 296 -11.43 5.63 23.28
C ASP A 296 -10.21 6.46 22.89
N ILE A 297 -10.49 7.67 22.40
CA ILE A 297 -9.46 8.58 21.85
C ILE A 297 -8.60 9.18 22.98
N GLU A 298 -9.16 9.39 24.16
CA GLU A 298 -8.42 9.91 25.32
C GLU A 298 -7.36 8.90 25.77
N LYS A 299 -7.77 7.65 25.94
CA LYS A 299 -6.86 6.56 26.31
C LYS A 299 -5.79 6.31 25.25
N SER A 300 -6.17 6.42 23.98
CA SER A 300 -5.23 6.34 22.87
C SER A 300 -4.17 7.45 22.94
N ALA A 301 -4.57 8.70 23.22
CA ALA A 301 -3.64 9.82 23.34
C ALA A 301 -2.64 9.60 24.48
N GLU A 302 -3.11 9.19 25.68
CA GLU A 302 -2.26 8.86 26.83
C GLU A 302 -1.19 7.81 26.47
N LEU A 303 -1.60 6.72 25.83
CA LEU A 303 -0.71 5.62 25.46
C LEU A 303 0.30 6.02 24.36
N HIS A 304 -0.13 6.83 23.39
CA HIS A 304 0.79 7.39 22.41
C HIS A 304 1.81 8.32 23.07
N GLU A 305 1.39 9.14 24.04
CA GLU A 305 2.31 9.99 24.79
C GLU A 305 3.34 9.16 25.56
N GLU A 306 2.94 8.07 26.22
CA GLU A 306 3.86 7.14 26.87
C GLU A 306 4.82 6.50 25.86
N ALA A 307 4.34 6.11 24.67
CA ALA A 307 5.17 5.57 23.61
C ALA A 307 6.22 6.58 23.13
N THR A 308 5.86 7.88 23.01
CA THR A 308 6.83 8.93 22.65
C THR A 308 7.94 9.11 23.70
N ARG A 309 7.61 8.99 25.00
CA ARG A 309 8.58 9.10 26.12
C ARG A 309 9.64 8.00 26.06
N VAL A 310 9.31 6.81 25.56
CA VAL A 310 10.28 5.71 25.39
C VAL A 310 10.90 5.65 24.00
N GLY A 311 10.68 6.68 23.19
CA GLY A 311 11.33 6.85 21.89
C GLY A 311 10.67 6.10 20.73
N GLU A 312 9.38 5.73 20.85
CA GLU A 312 8.61 5.26 19.71
C GLU A 312 8.26 6.43 18.79
N LYS A 313 8.94 6.50 17.64
CA LYS A 313 8.84 7.69 16.78
C LYS A 313 7.48 7.81 16.09
N LYS A 314 6.88 6.70 15.68
CA LYS A 314 5.58 6.68 14.97
C LYS A 314 4.45 7.33 15.78
N ALA A 315 4.55 7.28 17.11
CA ALA A 315 3.54 7.84 17.99
C ALA A 315 3.41 9.37 17.88
N PHE A 316 4.48 10.10 17.50
CA PHE A 316 4.45 11.57 17.43
C PHE A 316 3.44 12.10 16.40
N ALA A 317 3.47 11.57 15.17
CA ALA A 317 2.56 12.02 14.13
C ALA A 317 1.10 11.68 14.46
N LEU A 318 0.85 10.47 14.99
CA LEU A 318 -0.50 10.03 15.36
C LEU A 318 -1.06 10.86 16.53
N LEU A 319 -0.24 11.15 17.54
CA LEU A 319 -0.64 12.01 18.63
C LEU A 319 -0.99 13.42 18.15
N GLY A 320 -0.18 13.97 17.25
CA GLY A 320 -0.49 15.22 16.58
C GLY A 320 -1.81 15.17 15.78
N ASP A 321 -2.07 14.08 15.05
CA ASP A 321 -3.32 13.88 14.30
C ASP A 321 -4.54 13.77 15.27
N ILE A 322 -4.40 13.12 16.41
CA ILE A 322 -5.46 13.06 17.44
C ILE A 322 -5.82 14.48 17.91
N TYR A 323 -4.83 15.27 18.34
CA TYR A 323 -5.09 16.63 18.81
C TYR A 323 -5.66 17.54 17.70
N LEU A 324 -5.19 17.34 16.45
CA LEU A 324 -5.74 18.09 15.32
C LEU A 324 -7.22 17.80 15.09
N ASN A 325 -7.62 16.53 15.18
CA ASN A 325 -9.02 16.09 15.04
C ASN A 325 -9.92 16.58 16.19
N GLN A 326 -9.35 16.84 17.37
CA GLN A 326 -10.01 17.47 18.50
C GLN A 326 -10.10 19.00 18.39
N GLY A 327 -9.53 19.59 17.32
CA GLY A 327 -9.45 21.04 17.13
C GLY A 327 -8.30 21.72 17.87
N GLU A 328 -7.48 20.98 18.57
CA GLU A 328 -6.35 21.46 19.36
C GLU A 328 -5.10 21.68 18.50
N THR A 329 -5.23 22.57 17.51
CA THR A 329 -4.21 22.81 16.49
C THR A 329 -2.83 23.16 17.06
N LYS A 330 -2.79 23.95 18.15
CA LYS A 330 -1.51 24.34 18.77
C LYS A 330 -0.75 23.14 19.34
N GLU A 331 -1.47 22.25 20.02
CA GLU A 331 -0.88 21.04 20.60
C GLU A 331 -0.46 20.05 19.51
N ALA A 332 -1.30 19.89 18.46
CA ALA A 332 -0.94 19.10 17.28
C ALA A 332 0.38 19.56 16.65
N ILE A 333 0.54 20.88 16.44
CA ILE A 333 1.77 21.45 15.88
C ILE A 333 2.98 21.16 16.79
N LYS A 334 2.82 21.23 18.10
CA LYS A 334 3.90 20.92 19.06
C LYS A 334 4.37 19.47 18.88
N TRP A 335 3.43 18.51 18.83
CA TRP A 335 3.76 17.10 18.64
C TRP A 335 4.41 16.83 17.29
N TYR A 336 3.92 17.42 16.20
CA TYR A 336 4.57 17.31 14.90
C TYR A 336 5.99 17.91 14.90
N LYS A 337 6.22 19.04 15.58
CA LYS A 337 7.57 19.65 15.70
C LYS A 337 8.53 18.74 16.47
N GLU A 338 8.08 18.15 17.57
CA GLU A 338 8.90 17.20 18.34
C GLU A 338 9.21 15.94 17.54
N GLY A 339 8.21 15.35 16.86
CA GLY A 339 8.43 14.20 15.98
C GLY A 339 9.39 14.52 14.83
N ALA A 340 9.22 15.66 14.18
CA ALA A 340 10.10 16.11 13.10
C ALA A 340 11.55 16.33 13.58
N LYS A 341 11.73 16.86 14.79
CA LYS A 341 13.05 17.01 15.45
C LYS A 341 13.68 15.65 15.78
N LYS A 342 12.88 14.66 16.17
CA LYS A 342 13.31 13.27 16.39
C LYS A 342 13.57 12.51 15.08
N GLY A 343 13.29 13.14 13.94
CA GLY A 343 13.51 12.57 12.62
C GLY A 343 12.38 11.65 12.16
N GLU A 344 11.17 11.77 12.74
CA GLU A 344 10.01 10.99 12.30
C GLU A 344 9.45 11.56 10.99
N SER A 345 9.29 10.70 9.98
CA SER A 345 9.06 11.10 8.59
C SER A 345 7.65 11.68 8.35
N ASN A 346 6.61 11.13 9.02
CA ASN A 346 5.26 11.67 8.89
C ASN A 346 5.13 13.03 9.58
N SER A 347 5.74 13.21 10.75
CA SER A 347 5.80 14.52 11.42
C SER A 347 6.51 15.57 10.56
N GLN A 348 7.60 15.19 9.89
CA GLN A 348 8.26 16.07 8.93
C GLN A 348 7.33 16.46 7.79
N TYR A 349 6.61 15.50 7.21
CA TYR A 349 5.61 15.78 6.19
C TYR A 349 4.50 16.70 6.70
N ARG A 350 3.95 16.46 7.91
CA ARG A 350 2.91 17.29 8.53
C ARG A 350 3.37 18.74 8.75
N ILE A 351 4.59 18.93 9.25
CA ILE A 351 5.18 20.29 9.40
C ILE A 351 5.36 20.94 8.03
N GLY A 352 5.85 20.21 7.03
CA GLY A 352 5.94 20.72 5.65
C GLY A 352 4.59 21.21 5.12
N ARG A 353 3.49 20.48 5.37
CA ARG A 353 2.13 20.90 4.99
C ARG A 353 1.69 22.19 5.69
N ILE A 354 1.94 22.29 6.99
CA ILE A 354 1.59 23.48 7.77
C ILE A 354 2.32 24.73 7.21
N LEU A 355 3.63 24.61 6.98
CA LEU A 355 4.44 25.67 6.40
C LEU A 355 3.99 26.05 4.98
N GLN A 356 3.60 25.07 4.17
CA GLN A 356 3.05 25.33 2.83
C GLN A 356 1.76 26.14 2.89
N LEU A 357 0.85 25.80 3.80
CA LEU A 357 -0.40 26.53 4.02
C LEU A 357 -0.18 27.95 4.55
N SER A 358 0.91 28.17 5.28
CA SER A 358 1.34 29.49 5.75
C SER A 358 2.11 30.29 4.67
N GLY A 359 2.29 29.76 3.46
CA GLY A 359 3.02 30.41 2.38
C GLY A 359 4.56 30.27 2.46
N GLU A 360 5.08 29.56 3.45
CA GLU A 360 6.51 29.34 3.66
C GLU A 360 7.06 28.21 2.80
N ILE A 361 6.88 28.32 1.48
CA ILE A 361 7.11 27.23 0.51
C ILE A 361 8.54 26.68 0.55
N LYS A 362 9.57 27.54 0.68
CA LYS A 362 10.98 27.11 0.72
C LYS A 362 11.30 26.30 1.98
N GLU A 363 10.73 26.69 3.10
CA GLU A 363 10.92 25.97 4.36
C GLU A 363 10.12 24.65 4.36
N ALA A 364 8.88 24.68 3.85
CA ALA A 364 8.07 23.47 3.63
C ALA A 364 8.83 22.43 2.81
N PHE A 365 9.49 22.85 1.72
CA PHE A 365 10.28 21.97 0.87
C PHE A 365 11.43 21.29 1.64
N LYS A 366 12.10 21.99 2.56
CA LYS A 366 13.16 21.37 3.38
C LYS A 366 12.62 20.19 4.21
N TYR A 367 11.42 20.35 4.78
CA TYR A 367 10.78 19.31 5.56
C TYR A 367 10.28 18.17 4.69
N TYR A 368 9.67 18.47 3.54
CA TYR A 368 9.28 17.45 2.57
C TYR A 368 10.47 16.63 2.08
N ASN A 369 11.60 17.26 1.81
CA ASN A 369 12.82 16.60 1.37
C ASN A 369 13.43 15.70 2.47
N LYS A 370 13.37 16.11 3.76
CA LYS A 370 13.76 15.25 4.89
C LYS A 370 12.87 14.01 4.98
N SER A 371 11.56 14.18 4.86
CA SER A 371 10.58 13.10 4.85
C SER A 371 10.78 12.15 3.64
N ALA A 372 10.96 12.72 2.45
CA ALA A 372 11.20 11.99 1.21
C ALA A 372 12.49 11.15 1.23
N LYS A 373 13.56 11.66 1.85
CA LYS A 373 14.82 10.91 2.03
C LYS A 373 14.67 9.67 2.91
N GLN A 374 13.63 9.61 3.73
CA GLN A 374 13.24 8.45 4.53
C GLN A 374 12.20 7.58 3.81
N LYS A 375 12.05 7.74 2.50
CA LYS A 375 11.12 6.99 1.64
C LYS A 375 9.63 7.25 1.94
N ASN A 376 9.29 8.28 2.69
CA ASN A 376 7.90 8.66 2.90
C ASN A 376 7.27 9.12 1.59
N ILE A 377 6.30 8.37 1.09
CA ILE A 377 5.70 8.59 -0.23
C ILE A 377 5.02 9.96 -0.35
N TYR A 378 4.39 10.44 0.73
CA TYR A 378 3.76 11.76 0.73
C TYR A 378 4.81 12.88 0.63
N GLY A 379 5.95 12.71 1.32
CA GLY A 379 7.09 13.61 1.21
C GLY A 379 7.68 13.62 -0.20
N ILE A 380 7.84 12.44 -0.81
CA ILE A 380 8.37 12.30 -2.17
C ILE A 380 7.47 13.02 -3.19
N ILE A 381 6.15 12.82 -3.12
CA ILE A 381 5.20 13.48 -4.01
C ILE A 381 5.31 15.00 -3.91
N ARG A 382 5.41 15.57 -2.68
CA ARG A 382 5.56 17.01 -2.49
C ARG A 382 6.89 17.56 -3.03
N VAL A 383 7.95 16.77 -2.99
CA VAL A 383 9.24 17.13 -3.59
C VAL A 383 9.15 17.15 -5.13
N ILE A 384 8.47 16.18 -5.72
CA ILE A 384 8.21 16.15 -7.17
C ILE A 384 7.37 17.39 -7.57
N GLU A 385 6.26 17.66 -6.90
CA GLU A 385 5.41 18.82 -7.14
C GLU A 385 6.19 20.15 -7.02
N TYR A 386 7.07 20.27 -6.03
CA TYR A 386 7.93 21.45 -5.89
C TYR A 386 8.83 21.67 -7.10
N TYR A 387 9.51 20.62 -7.57
CA TYR A 387 10.36 20.72 -8.76
C TYR A 387 9.57 20.97 -10.04
N TYR A 388 8.37 20.40 -10.15
CA TYR A 388 7.44 20.67 -11.24
C TYR A 388 7.09 22.15 -11.34
N VAL A 389 6.62 22.75 -10.24
CA VAL A 389 6.24 24.18 -10.20
C VAL A 389 7.43 25.10 -10.49
N ASN A 390 8.63 24.72 -10.03
CA ASN A 390 9.85 25.49 -10.27
C ASN A 390 10.54 25.16 -11.62
N LYS A 391 9.89 24.38 -12.49
CA LYS A 391 10.39 23.98 -13.81
C LYS A 391 11.80 23.34 -13.78
N ASN A 392 12.14 22.70 -12.68
CA ASN A 392 13.41 21.98 -12.54
C ASN A 392 13.23 20.53 -12.97
N TYR A 393 13.08 20.32 -14.27
CA TYR A 393 12.77 19.03 -14.90
C TYR A 393 13.82 17.96 -14.58
N ARG A 394 15.09 18.33 -14.42
CA ARG A 394 16.17 17.41 -14.07
C ARG A 394 15.98 16.76 -12.70
N GLU A 395 15.73 17.54 -11.66
CA GLU A 395 15.52 17.02 -10.32
C GLU A 395 14.15 16.36 -10.17
N GLU A 396 13.12 16.90 -10.84
CA GLU A 396 11.80 16.27 -10.94
C GLU A 396 11.91 14.84 -11.49
N LYS A 397 12.54 14.67 -12.66
CA LYS A 397 12.81 13.39 -13.32
C LYS A 397 13.53 12.41 -12.38
N LYS A 398 14.57 12.89 -11.70
CA LYS A 398 15.36 12.09 -10.75
C LYS A 398 14.52 11.54 -9.60
N TRP A 399 13.61 12.36 -9.03
CA TRP A 399 12.73 11.91 -7.95
C TRP A 399 11.64 10.96 -8.44
N ILE A 400 11.10 11.18 -9.63
CA ILE A 400 10.17 10.25 -10.26
C ILE A 400 10.86 8.89 -10.47
N TYR A 401 12.07 8.85 -11.04
CA TYR A 401 12.84 7.59 -11.14
C TYR A 401 13.10 6.93 -9.79
N LYS A 402 13.34 7.72 -8.74
CA LYS A 402 13.55 7.19 -7.40
C LYS A 402 12.31 6.48 -6.85
N VAL A 403 11.11 7.01 -7.11
CA VAL A 403 9.84 6.35 -6.76
C VAL A 403 9.77 4.98 -7.40
N PHE A 404 10.12 4.91 -8.67
CA PHE A 404 10.00 3.68 -9.43
C PHE A 404 11.09 2.65 -9.10
N ASN A 405 12.32 3.09 -8.84
CA ASN A 405 13.46 2.22 -8.60
C ASN A 405 13.56 1.69 -7.17
N GLU A 406 13.03 2.40 -6.19
CA GLU A 406 13.12 2.02 -4.78
C GLU A 406 11.86 1.28 -4.28
N ASN A 407 11.05 0.71 -5.20
CA ASN A 407 9.77 0.00 -4.95
C ASN A 407 8.69 0.81 -4.19
N ASN A 408 8.94 2.10 -3.92
CA ASN A 408 7.93 3.02 -3.37
C ASN A 408 6.66 3.11 -4.25
N ILE A 409 6.76 2.56 -5.45
CA ILE A 409 5.64 2.46 -6.39
C ILE A 409 4.50 1.60 -5.86
N LEU A 410 4.78 0.64 -4.97
CA LEU A 410 3.76 -0.24 -4.39
C LEU A 410 2.78 0.51 -3.49
N GLU A 411 3.27 1.53 -2.78
CA GLU A 411 2.44 2.42 -1.95
C GLU A 411 1.58 3.38 -2.78
N LEU A 412 1.89 3.52 -4.07
CA LEU A 412 1.12 4.34 -4.98
C LEU A 412 -0.01 3.53 -5.62
N ASN A 413 -1.22 4.05 -5.56
CA ASN A 413 -2.30 3.50 -6.36
C ASN A 413 -2.00 3.64 -7.87
N LYS A 414 -2.67 2.81 -8.69
CA LYS A 414 -2.48 2.77 -10.15
C LYS A 414 -2.54 4.17 -10.80
N LYS A 415 -3.43 5.04 -10.31
CA LYS A 415 -3.58 6.41 -10.79
C LYS A 415 -2.33 7.26 -10.60
N ARG A 416 -1.77 7.28 -9.38
CA ARG A 416 -0.55 8.07 -9.11
C ARG A 416 0.64 7.56 -9.90
N LYS A 417 0.74 6.25 -10.07
CA LYS A 417 1.74 5.64 -10.95
C LYS A 417 1.63 6.21 -12.37
N PHE A 418 0.42 6.21 -12.92
CA PHE A 418 0.14 6.72 -14.27
C PHE A 418 0.45 8.22 -14.40
N ILE A 419 0.06 9.05 -13.42
CA ILE A 419 0.37 10.48 -13.43
C ILE A 419 1.89 10.72 -13.47
N LEU A 420 2.64 10.02 -12.64
CA LEU A 420 4.10 10.15 -12.63
C LEU A 420 4.74 9.68 -13.93
N LEU A 421 4.21 8.63 -14.53
CA LEU A 421 4.67 8.13 -15.82
C LEU A 421 4.41 9.13 -16.94
N ASN A 422 3.20 9.68 -17.05
CA ASN A 422 2.89 10.72 -18.03
C ASN A 422 3.74 11.96 -17.85
N ARG A 423 3.98 12.33 -16.59
CA ARG A 423 4.83 13.48 -16.29
C ARG A 423 6.28 13.27 -16.72
N LEU A 424 6.78 12.10 -16.49
CA LEU A 424 8.12 11.71 -16.94
C LEU A 424 8.20 11.82 -18.47
N LYS A 425 7.15 11.37 -19.20
CA LYS A 425 6.95 11.49 -20.64
C LYS A 425 7.12 12.93 -21.11
N GLU A 426 6.31 13.82 -20.55
CA GLU A 426 6.34 15.23 -20.90
C GLU A 426 7.74 15.84 -20.73
N ILE A 427 8.48 15.44 -19.68
CA ILE A 427 9.84 15.91 -19.43
C ILE A 427 10.79 15.43 -20.52
N GLU A 428 10.60 14.23 -21.05
CA GLU A 428 11.48 13.66 -22.06
C GLU A 428 11.18 14.15 -23.48
N GLU A 429 9.92 14.45 -23.78
CA GLU A 429 9.51 15.05 -25.04
C GLU A 429 9.94 16.53 -25.17
N ASN A 430 10.11 17.23 -24.03
CA ASN A 430 10.47 18.64 -24.01
C ASN A 430 11.98 18.91 -23.77
N ASN A 431 12.81 17.88 -23.65
CA ASN A 431 14.27 17.95 -23.55
C ASN A 431 14.96 17.23 -24.72
#